data_657e5f1e1ad54776b35cb59af1ac1ea2
#
_entry.id   657e5f1e1ad54776b35cb59af1ac1ea2
#
_cell.length_a   1.000
_cell.length_b   1.000
_cell.length_c   1.000
_cell.angle_alpha   90.00
_cell.angle_beta   90.00
_cell.angle_gamma   90.00
#
_symmetry.space_group_name_H-M   'P 1'
#
loop_
_entity.id
_entity.type
_entity.pdbx_description
1 polymer ?
#
loop_
_entity_poly.entity_id
_entity_poly.type
_entity_poly.pdbx_seq_one_letter_code
_entity_poly.pdbx_strand_id
1 'polypeptide(L)'
;MIFDVDVPYHLLRIESLANAMRTGEAFPYRITSYWLDGHGYASSLFYCDFFLMIPALLRVIGFPIMTAYKMFMFIVMAATGVITYAALQRCVRKEYAALLGTAVYVLAPYRFNNFYIRGAVGEYLAMTFVPMVFCGFYLLCTEDIASESYKKCKWWIVFGMSAILECHLLTTEMVALCLAVFCVIFVKQVLRKRTFVQLAEATGIVLLWNCWFYVPMLYMMNKDTYKLQQIIGKNLSHGMELASSVVIWQNGKQITSRDGIYGREPYSIGVAVLLLIVFWRFTDAREKKLWTGQALYWRWHVYLPIC
;
A
#
# COMPACT_ATOMS: atom_id res chain seq x y z
N MET A 1 10.58 -10.44 -17.13
CA MET A 1 9.22 -10.26 -16.61
C MET A 1 8.42 -11.43 -17.11
N ILE A 2 8.06 -12.32 -16.24
CA ILE A 2 7.26 -13.52 -16.56
C ILE A 2 5.82 -13.00 -16.66
N PHE A 3 5.16 -13.24 -17.79
CA PHE A 3 3.78 -12.82 -18.01
C PHE A 3 2.82 -13.78 -17.31
N ASP A 4 2.73 -13.68 -15.99
CA ASP A 4 1.81 -14.49 -15.22
C ASP A 4 0.52 -13.70 -14.87
N VAL A 5 -0.38 -14.32 -14.29
CA VAL A 5 -1.80 -14.12 -13.99
C VAL A 5 -2.40 -12.70 -14.15
N ASP A 6 -1.77 -11.64 -13.58
CA ASP A 6 -2.40 -10.31 -13.49
C ASP A 6 -1.98 -9.32 -14.58
N VAL A 7 -0.80 -9.52 -15.20
CA VAL A 7 -0.26 -8.58 -16.21
C VAL A 7 -1.20 -8.40 -17.41
N PRO A 8 -1.73 -9.46 -18.05
CA PRO A 8 -2.64 -9.30 -19.19
C PRO A 8 -3.89 -8.48 -18.84
N TYR A 9 -4.43 -8.70 -17.65
CA TYR A 9 -5.59 -7.96 -17.17
C TYR A 9 -5.28 -6.46 -17.01
N HIS A 10 -4.13 -6.11 -16.43
CA HIS A 10 -3.73 -4.71 -16.27
C HIS A 10 -3.39 -4.04 -17.60
N LEU A 11 -2.80 -4.77 -18.56
CA LEU A 11 -2.58 -4.25 -19.92
C LEU A 11 -3.90 -3.93 -20.61
N LEU A 12 -4.89 -4.81 -20.50
CA LEU A 12 -6.23 -4.56 -21.05
C LEU A 12 -6.90 -3.35 -20.38
N ARG A 13 -6.76 -3.16 -19.07
CA ARG A 13 -7.26 -1.96 -18.38
C ARG A 13 -6.61 -0.69 -18.92
N ILE A 14 -5.28 -0.69 -19.08
CA ILE A 14 -4.54 0.47 -19.62
C ILE A 14 -4.99 0.79 -21.04
N GLU A 15 -5.10 -0.20 -21.92
CA GLU A 15 -5.54 0.02 -23.30
C GLU A 15 -7.00 0.50 -23.35
N SER A 16 -7.86 -0.07 -22.50
CA SER A 16 -9.25 0.34 -22.36
C SER A 16 -9.39 1.81 -21.95
N LEU A 17 -8.62 2.25 -20.96
CA LEU A 17 -8.59 3.66 -20.54
C LEU A 17 -8.03 4.56 -21.64
N ALA A 18 -6.97 4.14 -22.32
CA ALA A 18 -6.41 4.90 -23.44
C ALA A 18 -7.40 5.02 -24.59
N ASN A 19 -8.16 3.97 -24.88
CA ASN A 19 -9.22 4.00 -25.88
C ASN A 19 -10.34 4.97 -25.47
N ALA A 20 -10.83 4.87 -24.24
CA ALA A 20 -11.86 5.76 -23.71
C ALA A 20 -11.45 7.26 -23.80
N MET A 21 -10.16 7.56 -23.53
CA MET A 21 -9.63 8.91 -23.72
C MET A 21 -9.60 9.34 -25.17
N ARG A 22 -9.25 8.44 -26.12
CA ARG A 22 -9.21 8.75 -27.56
C ARG A 22 -10.59 8.93 -28.16
N THR A 23 -11.58 8.17 -27.68
CA THR A 23 -12.96 8.22 -28.17
C THR A 23 -13.80 9.30 -27.47
N GLY A 24 -13.26 9.95 -26.45
CA GLY A 24 -13.96 11.01 -25.71
C GLY A 24 -15.08 10.48 -24.82
N GLU A 25 -14.94 9.26 -24.28
CA GLU A 25 -15.90 8.74 -23.31
C GLU A 25 -15.93 9.64 -22.05
N ALA A 26 -17.07 9.69 -21.37
CA ALA A 26 -17.26 10.55 -20.21
C ALA A 26 -16.48 10.04 -19.00
N PHE A 27 -15.70 10.92 -18.38
CA PHE A 27 -15.06 10.64 -17.10
C PHE A 27 -16.06 10.81 -15.94
N PRO A 28 -16.01 9.99 -14.87
CA PRO A 28 -15.11 8.87 -14.64
C PRO A 28 -15.49 7.60 -15.42
N TYR A 29 -14.49 6.95 -15.98
CA TYR A 29 -14.68 5.72 -16.77
C TYR A 29 -15.13 4.58 -15.85
N ARG A 30 -16.37 4.17 -15.93
CA ARG A 30 -16.94 3.07 -15.13
C ARG A 30 -17.06 1.78 -15.91
N ILE A 31 -17.52 1.90 -17.15
CA ILE A 31 -17.63 0.84 -18.12
C ILE A 31 -17.07 1.42 -19.41
N THR A 32 -16.04 0.81 -19.96
CA THR A 32 -15.43 1.26 -21.20
C THR A 32 -15.85 0.35 -22.34
N SER A 33 -16.11 0.91 -23.52
CA SER A 33 -16.58 0.19 -24.70
C SER A 33 -15.53 -0.76 -25.30
N TYR A 34 -14.27 -0.67 -24.88
CA TYR A 34 -13.17 -1.47 -25.42
C TYR A 34 -13.27 -2.98 -25.13
N TRP A 35 -13.97 -3.37 -24.06
CA TRP A 35 -14.06 -4.75 -23.61
C TRP A 35 -15.18 -5.52 -24.30
N LEU A 36 -14.99 -6.83 -24.51
CA LEU A 36 -16.02 -7.77 -24.95
C LEU A 36 -16.72 -7.31 -26.25
N ASP A 37 -15.95 -7.00 -27.28
CA ASP A 37 -16.44 -6.59 -28.58
C ASP A 37 -17.43 -5.41 -28.54
N GLY A 38 -17.18 -4.45 -27.67
CA GLY A 38 -18.03 -3.25 -27.52
C GLY A 38 -19.13 -3.35 -26.47
N HIS A 39 -19.35 -4.52 -25.85
CA HIS A 39 -20.36 -4.68 -24.80
C HIS A 39 -19.95 -4.03 -23.47
N GLY A 40 -18.66 -3.76 -23.29
CA GLY A 40 -18.10 -3.15 -22.09
C GLY A 40 -17.89 -4.13 -20.93
N TYR A 41 -17.06 -3.70 -20.00
CA TYR A 41 -16.78 -4.44 -18.77
C TYR A 41 -16.63 -3.48 -17.59
N ALA A 42 -17.32 -3.79 -16.49
CA ALA A 42 -17.41 -2.91 -15.33
C ALA A 42 -16.22 -3.04 -14.34
N SER A 43 -15.02 -3.35 -14.83
CA SER A 43 -13.84 -3.50 -13.95
C SER A 43 -13.54 -2.23 -13.16
N SER A 44 -13.64 -1.08 -13.80
CA SER A 44 -13.37 0.24 -13.21
C SER A 44 -14.39 0.68 -12.15
N LEU A 45 -15.50 -0.03 -12.05
CA LEU A 45 -16.47 0.18 -10.98
C LEU A 45 -16.00 -0.42 -9.65
N PHE A 46 -15.32 -1.58 -9.71
CA PHE A 46 -14.88 -2.35 -8.52
C PHE A 46 -13.38 -2.23 -8.23
N TYR A 47 -12.61 -1.73 -9.19
CA TYR A 47 -11.17 -1.59 -9.09
C TYR A 47 -10.74 -0.24 -9.65
N CYS A 48 -10.34 0.68 -8.79
CA CYS A 48 -10.07 2.05 -9.20
C CYS A 48 -8.92 2.14 -10.22
N ASP A 49 -9.10 3.02 -11.20
CA ASP A 49 -8.16 3.23 -12.30
C ASP A 49 -7.36 4.54 -12.18
N PHE A 50 -7.50 5.27 -11.09
CA PHE A 50 -6.93 6.61 -10.97
C PHE A 50 -5.45 6.66 -11.37
N PHE A 51 -4.63 5.79 -10.79
CA PHE A 51 -3.20 5.75 -11.13
C PHE A 51 -2.90 5.09 -12.48
N LEU A 52 -3.79 4.23 -12.97
CA LEU A 52 -3.64 3.65 -14.31
C LEU A 52 -3.88 4.67 -15.43
N MET A 53 -4.42 5.84 -15.12
CA MET A 53 -4.46 6.97 -16.06
C MET A 53 -3.05 7.37 -16.53
N ILE A 54 -2.01 7.20 -15.70
CA ILE A 54 -0.63 7.54 -16.07
C ILE A 54 -0.14 6.71 -17.26
N PRO A 55 -0.10 5.37 -17.21
CA PRO A 55 0.29 4.56 -18.36
C PRO A 55 -0.72 4.65 -19.51
N ALA A 56 -2.00 4.91 -19.24
CA ALA A 56 -2.98 5.16 -20.29
C ALA A 56 -2.68 6.46 -21.08
N LEU A 57 -2.29 7.53 -20.41
CA LEU A 57 -1.83 8.76 -21.06
C LEU A 57 -0.58 8.53 -21.90
N LEU A 58 0.40 7.77 -21.40
CA LEU A 58 1.58 7.38 -22.18
C LEU A 58 1.16 6.62 -23.44
N ARG A 59 0.15 5.77 -23.33
CA ARG A 59 -0.42 5.04 -24.47
C ARG A 59 -1.12 5.95 -25.47
N VAL A 60 -1.84 6.98 -24.99
CA VAL A 60 -2.47 8.00 -25.86
C VAL A 60 -1.43 8.80 -26.62
N ILE A 61 -0.31 9.14 -26.01
CA ILE A 61 0.83 9.87 -26.62
C ILE A 61 1.53 9.02 -27.70
N GLY A 62 1.31 7.70 -27.72
CA GLY A 62 1.84 6.82 -28.78
C GLY A 62 2.86 5.78 -28.32
N PHE A 63 3.17 5.69 -27.03
CA PHE A 63 4.08 4.62 -26.55
C PHE A 63 3.43 3.24 -26.73
N PRO A 64 4.19 2.19 -27.10
CA PRO A 64 3.70 0.82 -27.08
C PRO A 64 3.22 0.44 -25.68
N ILE A 65 2.16 -0.37 -25.60
CA ILE A 65 1.51 -0.75 -24.33
C ILE A 65 2.50 -1.29 -23.30
N MET A 66 3.42 -2.17 -23.72
CA MET A 66 4.44 -2.74 -22.86
C MET A 66 5.46 -1.70 -22.35
N THR A 67 5.78 -0.71 -23.18
CA THR A 67 6.68 0.38 -22.81
C THR A 67 5.99 1.28 -21.80
N ALA A 68 4.74 1.66 -22.03
CA ALA A 68 3.94 2.48 -21.11
C ALA A 68 3.80 1.78 -19.74
N TYR A 69 3.51 0.48 -19.74
CA TYR A 69 3.42 -0.33 -18.53
C TYR A 69 4.75 -0.38 -17.77
N LYS A 70 5.86 -0.68 -18.46
CA LYS A 70 7.19 -0.73 -17.83
C LYS A 70 7.61 0.61 -17.26
N MET A 71 7.41 1.70 -18.00
CA MET A 71 7.68 3.07 -17.52
C MET A 71 6.88 3.37 -16.26
N PHE A 72 5.60 3.03 -16.24
CA PHE A 72 4.76 3.21 -15.07
C PHE A 72 5.29 2.43 -13.86
N MET A 73 5.66 1.16 -14.03
CA MET A 73 6.19 0.34 -12.94
C MET A 73 7.51 0.91 -12.38
N PHE A 74 8.38 1.46 -13.22
CA PHE A 74 9.59 2.17 -12.78
C PHE A 74 9.26 3.47 -12.05
N ILE A 75 8.28 4.24 -12.52
CA ILE A 75 7.81 5.45 -11.82
C ILE A 75 7.33 5.09 -10.42
N VAL A 76 6.55 4.02 -10.29
CA VAL A 76 6.06 3.54 -8.98
C VAL A 76 7.21 3.12 -8.07
N MET A 77 8.23 2.43 -8.61
CA MET A 77 9.41 2.05 -7.84
C MET A 77 10.19 3.27 -7.34
N ALA A 78 10.43 4.25 -8.19
CA ALA A 78 11.08 5.50 -7.82
C ALA A 78 10.27 6.27 -6.78
N ALA A 79 8.95 6.42 -6.99
CA ALA A 79 8.04 7.05 -6.05
C ALA A 79 8.06 6.35 -4.68
N THR A 80 8.12 5.00 -4.67
CA THR A 80 8.26 4.25 -3.41
C THR A 80 9.53 4.65 -2.66
N GLY A 81 10.66 4.74 -3.35
CA GLY A 81 11.93 5.17 -2.75
C GLY A 81 11.81 6.56 -2.12
N VAL A 82 11.30 7.52 -2.89
CA VAL A 82 11.15 8.92 -2.44
C VAL A 82 10.19 9.03 -1.25
N ILE A 83 9.01 8.43 -1.36
CA ILE A 83 7.97 8.51 -0.32
C ILE A 83 8.42 7.79 0.96
N THR A 84 9.01 6.61 0.83
CA THR A 84 9.50 5.85 1.99
C THR A 84 10.64 6.60 2.68
N TYR A 85 11.58 7.15 1.92
CA TYR A 85 12.68 7.96 2.48
C TYR A 85 12.13 9.18 3.22
N ALA A 86 11.22 9.94 2.61
CA ALA A 86 10.62 11.12 3.23
C ALA A 86 9.87 10.76 4.53
N ALA A 87 9.11 9.66 4.53
CA ALA A 87 8.41 9.17 5.70
C ALA A 87 9.37 8.75 6.82
N LEU A 88 10.37 7.92 6.50
CA LEU A 88 11.35 7.45 7.48
C LEU A 88 12.24 8.60 8.01
N GLN A 89 12.69 9.49 7.14
CA GLN A 89 13.46 10.67 7.53
C GLN A 89 12.68 11.54 8.53
N ARG A 90 11.39 11.69 8.31
CA ARG A 90 10.52 12.45 9.22
C ARG A 90 10.35 11.79 10.58
N CYS A 91 10.25 10.44 10.61
CA CYS A 91 10.06 9.66 11.84
C CYS A 91 11.37 9.46 12.61
N VAL A 92 12.45 9.05 11.94
CA VAL A 92 13.71 8.64 12.57
C VAL A 92 14.66 9.82 12.78
N ARG A 93 14.57 10.86 11.93
CA ARG A 93 15.41 12.07 11.97
C ARG A 93 16.92 11.80 11.84
N LYS A 94 17.29 10.63 11.28
CA LYS A 94 18.68 10.22 11.01
C LYS A 94 18.76 9.74 9.56
N GLU A 95 19.53 10.46 8.75
CA GLU A 95 19.62 10.25 7.31
C GLU A 95 20.01 8.82 6.92
N TYR A 96 21.10 8.31 7.48
CA TYR A 96 21.56 6.95 7.18
C TYR A 96 20.55 5.85 7.56
N ALA A 97 19.86 6.03 8.69
CA ALA A 97 18.83 5.07 9.12
C ALA A 97 17.60 5.13 8.19
N ALA A 98 17.22 6.33 7.73
CA ALA A 98 16.15 6.49 6.77
C ALA A 98 16.51 5.89 5.41
N LEU A 99 17.74 6.10 4.92
CA LEU A 99 18.24 5.49 3.67
C LEU A 99 18.27 3.97 3.77
N LEU A 100 18.81 3.41 4.85
CA LEU A 100 18.86 1.97 5.06
C LEU A 100 17.45 1.37 5.13
N GLY A 101 16.56 1.98 5.90
CA GLY A 101 15.16 1.52 6.00
C GLY A 101 14.44 1.60 4.66
N THR A 102 14.70 2.64 3.87
CA THR A 102 14.17 2.78 2.53
C THR A 102 14.68 1.67 1.61
N ALA A 103 15.98 1.38 1.64
CA ALA A 103 16.55 0.31 0.84
C ALA A 103 15.93 -1.05 1.21
N VAL A 104 15.80 -1.35 2.51
CA VAL A 104 15.16 -2.59 2.98
C VAL A 104 13.70 -2.68 2.52
N TYR A 105 12.96 -1.59 2.58
CA TYR A 105 11.56 -1.57 2.16
C TYR A 105 11.40 -1.73 0.65
N VAL A 106 12.15 -0.98 -0.15
CA VAL A 106 12.08 -1.01 -1.62
C VAL A 106 12.53 -2.36 -2.16
N LEU A 107 13.60 -2.93 -1.55
CA LEU A 107 14.19 -4.21 -1.95
C LEU A 107 13.53 -5.41 -1.25
N ALA A 108 12.41 -5.22 -0.54
CA ALA A 108 11.72 -6.33 0.10
C ALA A 108 11.31 -7.40 -0.92
N PRO A 109 11.58 -8.70 -0.66
CA PRO A 109 11.31 -9.79 -1.60
C PRO A 109 9.86 -9.83 -2.09
N TYR A 110 8.91 -9.55 -1.22
CA TYR A 110 7.50 -9.50 -1.56
C TYR A 110 7.17 -8.43 -2.61
N ARG A 111 7.84 -7.27 -2.56
CA ARG A 111 7.69 -6.23 -3.60
C ARG A 111 8.25 -6.70 -4.94
N PHE A 112 9.40 -7.37 -4.93
CA PHE A 112 9.96 -7.96 -6.15
C PHE A 112 9.06 -9.04 -6.73
N ASN A 113 8.44 -9.87 -5.90
CA ASN A 113 7.47 -10.85 -6.34
C ASN A 113 6.28 -10.19 -7.07
N ASN A 114 5.69 -9.15 -6.47
CA ASN A 114 4.60 -8.40 -7.08
C ASN A 114 5.01 -7.70 -8.39
N PHE A 115 6.26 -7.23 -8.47
CA PHE A 115 6.78 -6.53 -9.65
C PHE A 115 7.13 -7.48 -10.80
N TYR A 116 7.87 -8.57 -10.53
CA TYR A 116 8.47 -9.42 -11.57
C TYR A 116 7.67 -10.68 -11.88
N ILE A 117 7.00 -11.25 -10.91
CA ILE A 117 6.33 -12.55 -11.01
C ILE A 117 4.83 -12.37 -11.16
N ARG A 118 4.15 -11.84 -10.16
CA ARG A 118 2.68 -11.71 -10.15
C ARG A 118 2.16 -10.63 -11.09
N GLY A 119 2.86 -9.54 -11.24
CA GLY A 119 2.34 -8.35 -11.93
C GLY A 119 1.14 -7.72 -11.21
N ALA A 120 1.04 -7.87 -9.89
CA ALA A 120 -0.07 -7.34 -9.08
C ALA A 120 0.06 -5.82 -8.88
N VAL A 121 -0.25 -5.08 -9.94
CA VAL A 121 -0.04 -3.63 -10.04
C VAL A 121 -0.70 -2.86 -8.91
N GLY A 122 -1.95 -3.16 -8.58
CA GLY A 122 -2.69 -2.43 -7.55
C GLY A 122 -2.08 -2.59 -6.17
N GLU A 123 -1.70 -3.81 -5.79
CA GLU A 123 -1.05 -4.10 -4.53
C GLU A 123 0.35 -3.48 -4.46
N TYR A 124 1.14 -3.66 -5.53
CA TYR A 124 2.48 -3.07 -5.65
C TYR A 124 2.47 -1.55 -5.52
N LEU A 125 1.49 -0.91 -6.13
CA LEU A 125 1.28 0.54 -6.06
C LEU A 125 0.80 0.97 -4.67
N ALA A 126 -0.14 0.26 -4.06
CA ALA A 126 -0.64 0.56 -2.71
C ALA A 126 0.47 0.52 -1.66
N MET A 127 1.40 -0.45 -1.77
CA MET A 127 2.57 -0.54 -0.90
C MET A 127 3.44 0.72 -0.93
N THR A 128 3.41 1.52 -2.00
CA THR A 128 4.14 2.79 -2.09
C THR A 128 3.72 3.78 -1.01
N PHE A 129 2.45 3.77 -0.63
CA PHE A 129 1.86 4.75 0.27
C PHE A 129 1.73 4.27 1.72
N VAL A 130 1.95 2.98 1.99
CA VAL A 130 1.89 2.41 3.35
C VAL A 130 2.84 3.12 4.34
N PRO A 131 4.13 3.39 4.01
CA PRO A 131 5.02 4.12 4.92
C PRO A 131 4.51 5.51 5.28
N MET A 132 3.80 6.15 4.35
CA MET A 132 3.22 7.47 4.53
C MET A 132 2.14 7.46 5.62
N VAL A 133 1.23 6.49 5.58
CA VAL A 133 0.15 6.33 6.55
C VAL A 133 0.70 6.10 7.96
N PHE A 134 1.63 5.15 8.11
CA PHE A 134 2.21 4.86 9.41
C PHE A 134 3.10 5.99 9.95
N CYS A 135 3.79 6.72 9.08
CA CYS A 135 4.50 7.94 9.46
C CYS A 135 3.52 8.98 10.02
N GLY A 136 2.42 9.25 9.33
CA GLY A 136 1.40 10.20 9.80
C GLY A 136 0.84 9.83 11.17
N PHE A 137 0.50 8.56 11.37
CA PHE A 137 0.02 8.05 12.65
C PHE A 137 1.08 8.20 13.76
N TYR A 138 2.32 7.79 13.48
CA TYR A 138 3.44 7.92 14.42
C TYR A 138 3.65 9.38 14.85
N LEU A 139 3.66 10.30 13.90
CA LEU A 139 3.84 11.73 14.18
C LEU A 139 2.69 12.31 15.02
N LEU A 140 1.44 11.90 14.78
CA LEU A 140 0.30 12.30 15.62
C LEU A 140 0.40 11.79 17.06
N CYS A 141 1.11 10.68 17.27
CA CYS A 141 1.33 10.14 18.61
C CYS A 141 2.53 10.74 19.34
N THR A 142 3.56 11.24 18.61
CA THR A 142 4.88 11.58 19.17
C THR A 142 5.28 13.04 19.04
N GLU A 143 4.73 13.80 18.07
CA GLU A 143 5.04 15.22 17.92
C GLU A 143 4.40 16.07 19.03
N ASP A 144 5.02 17.21 19.29
CA ASP A 144 4.45 18.20 20.21
C ASP A 144 3.13 18.77 19.67
N ILE A 145 2.08 18.58 20.44
CA ILE A 145 0.71 19.01 20.11
C ILE A 145 0.62 20.53 19.88
N ALA A 146 1.50 21.32 20.51
CA ALA A 146 1.51 22.77 20.36
C ALA A 146 2.17 23.23 19.06
N SER A 147 2.95 22.37 18.40
CA SER A 147 3.70 22.73 17.21
C SER A 147 2.80 22.92 15.97
N GLU A 148 3.17 23.86 15.10
CA GLU A 148 2.50 24.03 13.81
C GLU A 148 2.69 22.81 12.88
N SER A 149 3.79 22.06 13.06
CA SER A 149 4.04 20.82 12.31
C SER A 149 3.02 19.74 12.65
N TYR A 150 2.50 19.72 13.89
CA TYR A 150 1.49 18.77 14.34
C TYR A 150 0.21 18.82 13.49
N LYS A 151 -0.26 20.02 13.16
CA LYS A 151 -1.47 20.21 12.33
C LYS A 151 -1.34 19.61 10.94
N LYS A 152 -0.11 19.46 10.45
CA LYS A 152 0.20 18.91 9.13
C LYS A 152 0.33 17.38 9.14
N CYS A 153 0.47 16.75 10.33
CA CYS A 153 0.70 15.29 10.41
C CYS A 153 -0.46 14.47 9.85
N LYS A 154 -1.70 14.92 10.01
CA LYS A 154 -2.88 14.23 9.45
C LYS A 154 -2.82 14.06 7.94
N TRP A 155 -2.20 15.00 7.21
CA TRP A 155 -2.12 14.95 5.75
C TRP A 155 -1.33 13.75 5.23
N TRP A 156 -0.38 13.25 6.02
CA TRP A 156 0.30 11.99 5.70
C TRP A 156 -0.67 10.81 5.67
N ILE A 157 -1.62 10.77 6.62
CA ILE A 157 -2.66 9.74 6.65
C ILE A 157 -3.65 9.99 5.50
N VAL A 158 -4.10 11.22 5.32
CA VAL A 158 -5.10 11.57 4.29
C VAL A 158 -4.61 11.19 2.90
N PHE A 159 -3.43 11.67 2.50
CA PHE A 159 -2.88 11.35 1.18
C PHE A 159 -2.53 9.87 1.04
N GLY A 160 -1.92 9.28 2.08
CA GLY A 160 -1.54 7.87 2.07
C GLY A 160 -2.75 6.94 1.95
N MET A 161 -3.76 7.10 2.82
CA MET A 161 -4.97 6.26 2.79
C MET A 161 -5.80 6.47 1.54
N SER A 162 -5.94 7.72 1.06
CA SER A 162 -6.65 7.99 -0.19
C SER A 162 -5.95 7.31 -1.37
N ALA A 163 -4.62 7.43 -1.45
CA ALA A 163 -3.87 6.78 -2.51
C ALA A 163 -3.97 5.25 -2.45
N ILE A 164 -3.90 4.64 -1.25
CA ILE A 164 -4.04 3.19 -1.08
C ILE A 164 -5.44 2.73 -1.53
N LEU A 165 -6.50 3.46 -1.16
CA LEU A 165 -7.88 3.17 -1.54
C LEU A 165 -8.06 3.21 -3.06
N GLU A 166 -7.45 4.18 -3.72
CA GLU A 166 -7.44 4.33 -5.17
C GLU A 166 -6.56 3.29 -5.90
N CYS A 167 -5.74 2.54 -5.15
CA CYS A 167 -4.88 1.49 -5.72
C CYS A 167 -5.46 0.09 -5.53
N HIS A 168 -5.81 -0.27 -4.28
CA HIS A 168 -6.12 -1.65 -3.92
C HIS A 168 -6.97 -1.74 -2.64
N LEU A 169 -8.20 -2.16 -2.80
CA LEU A 169 -9.21 -2.15 -1.73
C LEU A 169 -8.82 -3.05 -0.56
N LEU A 170 -8.35 -4.26 -0.84
CA LEU A 170 -7.93 -5.21 0.19
C LEU A 170 -6.74 -4.68 1.02
N THR A 171 -5.77 -4.02 0.38
CA THR A 171 -4.68 -3.36 1.12
C THR A 171 -5.20 -2.21 1.99
N THR A 172 -6.22 -1.49 1.54
CA THR A 172 -6.88 -0.45 2.33
C THR A 172 -7.47 -1.02 3.61
N GLU A 173 -8.20 -2.13 3.50
CA GLU A 173 -8.79 -2.83 4.65
C GLU A 173 -7.70 -3.32 5.63
N MET A 174 -6.64 -3.94 5.11
CA MET A 174 -5.52 -4.42 5.93
C MET A 174 -4.82 -3.26 6.67
N VAL A 175 -4.56 -2.15 5.99
CA VAL A 175 -3.93 -0.98 6.61
C VAL A 175 -4.86 -0.33 7.63
N ALA A 176 -6.16 -0.24 7.34
CA ALA A 176 -7.14 0.29 8.29
C ALA A 176 -7.22 -0.59 9.55
N LEU A 177 -7.22 -1.92 9.39
CA LEU A 177 -7.19 -2.86 10.52
C LEU A 177 -5.90 -2.70 11.35
N CYS A 178 -4.74 -2.60 10.69
CA CYS A 178 -3.47 -2.33 11.38
C CYS A 178 -3.52 -1.00 12.15
N LEU A 179 -4.06 0.06 11.55
CA LEU A 179 -4.24 1.34 12.24
C LEU A 179 -5.16 1.22 13.47
N ALA A 180 -6.25 0.44 13.36
CA ALA A 180 -7.13 0.19 14.51
C ALA A 180 -6.38 -0.50 15.65
N VAL A 181 -5.55 -1.50 15.35
CA VAL A 181 -4.67 -2.16 16.34
C VAL A 181 -3.69 -1.14 16.95
N PHE A 182 -3.06 -0.30 16.14
CA PHE A 182 -2.18 0.75 16.65
C PHE A 182 -2.93 1.79 17.50
N CYS A 183 -4.17 2.12 17.18
CA CYS A 183 -5.00 2.98 18.03
C CYS A 183 -5.23 2.37 19.42
N VAL A 184 -5.39 1.05 19.51
CA VAL A 184 -5.49 0.35 20.80
C VAL A 184 -4.16 0.36 21.55
N ILE A 185 -3.04 0.08 20.86
CA ILE A 185 -1.70 0.09 21.46
C ILE A 185 -1.35 1.49 22.00
N PHE A 186 -1.65 2.54 21.24
CA PHE A 186 -1.38 3.93 21.55
C PHE A 186 -2.59 4.67 22.12
N VAL A 187 -3.51 3.95 22.79
CA VAL A 187 -4.80 4.49 23.24
C VAL A 187 -4.68 5.76 24.05
N LYS A 188 -3.66 5.89 24.91
CA LYS A 188 -3.43 7.10 25.72
C LYS A 188 -3.14 8.35 24.88
N GLN A 189 -2.39 8.17 23.77
CA GLN A 189 -2.08 9.25 22.83
C GLN A 189 -3.29 9.57 21.95
N VAL A 190 -3.98 8.54 21.46
CA VAL A 190 -5.16 8.65 20.61
C VAL A 190 -6.31 9.36 21.32
N LEU A 191 -6.52 9.08 22.60
CA LEU A 191 -7.59 9.71 23.40
C LEU A 191 -7.29 11.19 23.78
N ARG A 192 -6.11 11.73 23.47
CA ARG A 192 -5.89 13.18 23.59
C ARG A 192 -6.83 13.90 22.62
N LYS A 193 -7.62 14.84 23.11
CA LYS A 193 -8.64 15.56 22.32
C LYS A 193 -8.13 16.01 20.94
N ARG A 194 -6.94 16.62 20.89
CA ARG A 194 -6.36 17.11 19.62
C ARG A 194 -5.99 15.97 18.67
N THR A 195 -5.39 14.88 19.17
CA THR A 195 -5.03 13.71 18.34
C THR A 195 -6.28 13.03 17.83
N PHE A 196 -7.29 12.84 18.68
CA PHE A 196 -8.57 12.25 18.27
C PHE A 196 -9.24 13.07 17.17
N VAL A 197 -9.29 14.40 17.33
CA VAL A 197 -9.86 15.29 16.30
C VAL A 197 -9.09 15.19 14.99
N GLN A 198 -7.74 15.20 15.03
CA GLN A 198 -6.93 15.05 13.81
C GLN A 198 -7.15 13.72 13.09
N LEU A 199 -7.30 12.63 13.83
CA LEU A 199 -7.60 11.30 13.25
C LEU A 199 -9.02 11.26 12.67
N ALA A 200 -10.01 11.81 13.39
CA ALA A 200 -11.39 11.90 12.90
C ALA A 200 -11.49 12.77 11.64
N GLU A 201 -10.82 13.92 11.62
CA GLU A 201 -10.73 14.78 10.43
C GLU A 201 -10.05 14.06 9.26
N ALA A 202 -8.92 13.36 9.51
CA ALA A 202 -8.24 12.58 8.47
C ALA A 202 -9.17 11.53 7.88
N THR A 203 -9.87 10.77 8.72
CA THR A 203 -10.83 9.75 8.28
C THR A 203 -11.97 10.39 7.48
N GLY A 204 -12.56 11.48 7.97
CA GLY A 204 -13.63 12.18 7.28
C GLY A 204 -13.20 12.70 5.90
N ILE A 205 -11.99 13.26 5.79
CA ILE A 205 -11.46 13.77 4.52
C ILE A 205 -11.19 12.59 3.56
N VAL A 206 -10.59 11.48 4.02
CA VAL A 206 -10.36 10.28 3.18
C VAL A 206 -11.69 9.76 2.62
N LEU A 207 -12.72 9.65 3.45
CA LEU A 207 -14.04 9.20 3.01
C LEU A 207 -14.67 10.17 2.01
N LEU A 208 -14.60 11.47 2.26
CA LEU A 208 -15.16 12.47 1.35
C LEU A 208 -14.42 12.54 0.01
N TRP A 209 -13.08 12.51 0.01
CA TRP A 209 -12.30 12.59 -1.23
C TRP A 209 -12.49 11.40 -2.16
N ASN A 210 -12.72 10.22 -1.58
CA ASN A 210 -12.84 9.00 -2.36
C ASN A 210 -14.29 8.55 -2.57
N CYS A 211 -15.29 9.35 -2.13
CA CYS A 211 -16.71 8.99 -2.26
C CYS A 211 -17.13 8.76 -3.71
N TRP A 212 -16.50 9.47 -4.66
CA TRP A 212 -16.74 9.30 -6.10
C TRP A 212 -16.47 7.87 -6.57
N PHE A 213 -15.56 7.13 -5.92
CA PHE A 213 -15.24 5.75 -6.25
C PHE A 213 -16.04 4.75 -5.43
N TYR A 214 -15.95 4.79 -4.10
CA TYR A 214 -16.54 3.72 -3.28
C TYR A 214 -18.07 3.81 -3.17
N VAL A 215 -18.68 4.98 -3.28
CA VAL A 215 -20.16 5.10 -3.17
C VAL A 215 -20.86 4.39 -4.33
N PRO A 216 -20.52 4.63 -5.61
CA PRO A 216 -21.08 3.85 -6.71
C PRO A 216 -20.78 2.36 -6.62
N MET A 217 -19.56 1.98 -6.16
CA MET A 217 -19.17 0.59 -5.96
C MET A 217 -20.10 -0.09 -4.96
N LEU A 218 -20.27 0.50 -3.76
CA LEU A 218 -21.14 -0.05 -2.72
C LEU A 218 -22.61 -0.11 -3.15
N TYR A 219 -23.08 0.92 -3.84
CA TYR A 219 -24.44 0.93 -4.38
C TYR A 219 -24.67 -0.25 -5.33
N MET A 220 -23.75 -0.50 -6.26
CA MET A 220 -23.88 -1.60 -7.21
C MET A 220 -23.72 -2.97 -6.53
N MET A 221 -22.82 -3.09 -5.57
CA MET A 221 -22.65 -4.34 -4.79
C MET A 221 -23.93 -4.73 -4.02
N ASN A 222 -24.71 -3.74 -3.60
CA ASN A 222 -25.98 -4.01 -2.89
C ASN A 222 -27.16 -4.26 -3.85
N LYS A 223 -27.06 -3.82 -5.11
CA LYS A 223 -28.13 -3.94 -6.09
C LYS A 223 -28.15 -5.30 -6.78
N ASP A 224 -26.97 -5.84 -7.08
CA ASP A 224 -26.82 -7.07 -7.86
C ASP A 224 -25.83 -8.04 -7.18
N THR A 225 -25.99 -9.34 -7.45
CA THR A 225 -25.04 -10.36 -7.03
C THR A 225 -23.95 -10.56 -8.07
N TYR A 226 -22.73 -10.20 -7.71
CA TYR A 226 -21.59 -10.35 -8.60
C TYR A 226 -20.83 -11.65 -8.31
N LYS A 227 -20.22 -12.21 -9.36
CA LYS A 227 -19.42 -13.43 -9.26
C LYS A 227 -18.27 -13.30 -8.24
N LEU A 228 -17.76 -12.09 -8.04
CA LEU A 228 -16.73 -11.77 -7.04
C LEU A 228 -17.18 -12.14 -5.63
N GLN A 229 -18.44 -11.92 -5.27
CA GLN A 229 -19.00 -12.26 -3.95
C GLN A 229 -19.10 -13.77 -3.70
N GLN A 230 -19.13 -14.57 -4.76
CA GLN A 230 -19.24 -16.04 -4.68
C GLN A 230 -17.90 -16.74 -4.52
N ILE A 231 -16.78 -16.06 -4.82
CA ILE A 231 -15.42 -16.64 -4.81
C ILE A 231 -14.81 -16.65 -3.40
N ILE A 232 -15.27 -15.80 -2.51
CA ILE A 232 -14.67 -15.56 -1.17
C ILE A 232 -14.62 -16.80 -0.27
N GLY A 233 -15.39 -17.85 -0.56
CA GLY A 233 -15.51 -19.02 0.33
C GLY A 233 -14.58 -20.21 0.08
N LYS A 234 -13.88 -20.28 -1.04
CA LYS A 234 -13.30 -21.56 -1.48
C LYS A 234 -11.85 -21.85 -1.08
N ASN A 235 -11.06 -20.88 -0.64
CA ASN A 235 -9.61 -21.06 -0.55
C ASN A 235 -8.93 -20.66 0.77
N LEU A 236 -9.66 -20.49 1.85
CA LEU A 236 -9.07 -20.24 3.18
C LEU A 236 -8.29 -21.45 3.75
N SER A 237 -8.46 -22.64 3.17
CA SER A 237 -7.76 -23.87 3.58
C SER A 237 -6.33 -23.99 3.04
N HIS A 238 -5.95 -23.20 2.05
CA HIS A 238 -4.60 -23.18 1.50
C HIS A 238 -3.79 -22.02 2.11
N GLY A 239 -3.56 -22.10 3.42
CA GLY A 239 -2.68 -21.18 4.11
C GLY A 239 -1.24 -21.26 3.61
N MET A 240 -0.51 -20.16 3.75
CA MET A 240 0.91 -20.06 3.46
C MET A 240 1.72 -21.00 4.37
N GLU A 241 2.62 -21.80 3.82
CA GLU A 241 3.58 -22.56 4.64
C GLU A 241 4.47 -21.58 5.42
N LEU A 242 4.56 -21.76 6.74
CA LEU A 242 5.32 -20.87 7.62
C LEU A 242 6.79 -20.73 7.20
N ALA A 243 7.39 -21.79 6.67
CA ALA A 243 8.75 -21.79 6.17
C ALA A 243 8.94 -20.91 4.94
N SER A 244 7.93 -20.81 4.07
CA SER A 244 7.99 -19.97 2.87
C SER A 244 7.87 -18.48 3.17
N SER A 245 7.34 -18.12 4.35
CA SER A 245 7.31 -16.72 4.80
C SER A 245 8.68 -16.19 5.22
N VAL A 246 9.63 -17.09 5.48
CA VAL A 246 10.96 -16.75 6.01
C VAL A 246 12.05 -16.82 4.96
N VAL A 247 12.01 -17.79 4.06
CA VAL A 247 13.08 -18.08 3.09
C VAL A 247 12.54 -18.09 1.66
N ILE A 248 13.23 -17.38 0.75
CA ILE A 248 12.92 -17.35 -0.69
C ILE A 248 13.26 -18.69 -1.38
N TRP A 249 13.55 -19.75 -0.64
CA TRP A 249 13.98 -20.99 -1.20
C TRP A 249 12.78 -21.82 -1.68
N GLN A 250 12.61 -21.88 -3.00
CA GLN A 250 11.82 -22.92 -3.63
C GLN A 250 12.75 -24.08 -3.99
N ASN A 251 12.51 -25.23 -3.41
CA ASN A 251 13.11 -26.48 -3.89
C ASN A 251 12.71 -26.68 -5.35
N GLY A 252 13.60 -26.41 -6.29
CA GLY A 252 13.65 -26.64 -7.73
C GLY A 252 12.56 -27.39 -8.51
N LYS A 253 11.38 -27.57 -7.96
CA LYS A 253 10.22 -28.08 -8.70
C LYS A 253 9.55 -26.88 -9.37
N GLN A 254 9.79 -26.74 -10.66
CA GLN A 254 8.94 -25.94 -11.52
C GLN A 254 7.51 -26.43 -11.33
N ILE A 255 6.67 -25.53 -10.81
CA ILE A 255 5.24 -25.76 -10.73
C ILE A 255 4.73 -25.59 -12.16
N THR A 256 4.49 -26.70 -12.82
CA THR A 256 3.80 -26.69 -14.10
C THR A 256 2.38 -26.21 -13.85
N SER A 257 1.95 -25.23 -14.63
CA SER A 257 0.70 -24.47 -14.55
C SER A 257 -0.61 -25.29 -14.65
N ARG A 258 -0.56 -26.59 -14.51
CA ARG A 258 -1.72 -27.50 -14.63
C ARG A 258 -2.40 -27.86 -13.32
N ASP A 259 -1.73 -27.68 -12.19
CA ASP A 259 -2.25 -28.05 -10.86
C ASP A 259 -2.70 -26.83 -10.02
N GLY A 260 -3.45 -25.97 -10.64
CA GLY A 260 -4.08 -24.83 -9.96
C GLY A 260 -3.12 -23.65 -9.71
N ILE A 261 -3.62 -22.52 -9.99
CA ILE A 261 -3.08 -21.13 -9.94
C ILE A 261 -2.41 -20.75 -8.61
N TYR A 262 -2.31 -21.66 -7.64
CA TYR A 262 -1.84 -21.42 -6.27
C TYR A 262 -0.56 -22.19 -5.94
N GLY A 263 0.30 -22.36 -6.91
CA GLY A 263 1.65 -22.85 -6.67
C GLY A 263 2.45 -21.83 -5.88
N ARG A 264 2.68 -22.14 -4.63
CA ARG A 264 3.69 -21.66 -3.67
C ARG A 264 4.44 -20.40 -4.08
N GLU A 265 3.75 -19.27 -4.10
CA GLU A 265 4.40 -17.98 -4.31
C GLU A 265 5.26 -17.63 -3.08
N PRO A 266 6.49 -17.11 -3.26
CA PRO A 266 7.37 -16.77 -2.15
C PRO A 266 6.87 -15.49 -1.46
N TYR A 267 5.95 -15.62 -0.53
CA TYR A 267 5.55 -14.54 0.37
C TYR A 267 6.55 -14.42 1.53
N SER A 268 7.76 -13.99 1.23
CA SER A 268 8.84 -13.96 2.22
C SER A 268 9.06 -12.56 2.75
N ILE A 269 9.18 -12.46 4.08
CA ILE A 269 9.62 -11.24 4.78
C ILE A 269 11.07 -10.90 4.38
N GLY A 270 11.84 -11.92 3.97
CA GLY A 270 13.21 -11.80 3.55
C GLY A 270 14.20 -12.02 4.70
N VAL A 271 15.23 -12.79 4.38
CA VAL A 271 16.32 -13.13 5.33
C VAL A 271 16.98 -11.87 5.88
N ALA A 272 17.11 -10.81 5.08
CA ALA A 272 17.72 -9.56 5.52
C ALA A 272 16.94 -8.90 6.68
N VAL A 273 15.61 -8.90 6.65
CA VAL A 273 14.78 -8.36 7.72
C VAL A 273 14.90 -9.21 8.99
N LEU A 274 14.93 -10.54 8.82
CA LEU A 274 15.15 -11.45 9.95
C LEU A 274 16.53 -11.27 10.58
N LEU A 275 17.58 -11.14 9.77
CA LEU A 275 18.93 -10.86 10.25
C LEU A 275 18.97 -9.53 11.00
N LEU A 276 18.29 -8.48 10.52
CA LEU A 276 18.19 -7.21 11.23
C LEU A 276 17.48 -7.36 12.59
N ILE A 277 16.37 -8.13 12.65
CA ILE A 277 15.66 -8.41 13.91
C ILE A 277 16.56 -9.20 14.88
N VAL A 278 17.24 -10.24 14.37
CA VAL A 278 18.17 -11.05 15.15
C VAL A 278 19.34 -10.19 15.64
N PHE A 279 19.96 -9.41 14.74
CA PHE A 279 21.06 -8.51 15.10
C PHE A 279 20.63 -7.48 16.16
N TRP A 280 19.45 -6.87 15.99
CA TRP A 280 18.87 -5.95 16.97
C TRP A 280 18.65 -6.64 18.33
N ARG A 281 18.28 -7.94 18.35
CA ARG A 281 18.10 -8.71 19.58
C ARG A 281 19.41 -8.93 20.33
N PHE A 282 20.52 -9.06 19.61
CA PHE A 282 21.86 -9.31 20.17
C PHE A 282 22.69 -8.03 20.37
N THR A 283 22.22 -6.85 19.95
CA THR A 283 22.89 -5.59 20.31
C THR A 283 22.92 -5.39 21.82
N ASP A 284 24.07 -4.93 22.31
CA ASP A 284 24.41 -4.87 23.74
C ASP A 284 23.30 -4.17 24.54
N ALA A 285 23.09 -4.66 25.75
CA ALA A 285 22.08 -4.11 26.67
C ALA A 285 22.32 -2.62 27.01
N ARG A 286 23.56 -2.11 26.85
CA ARG A 286 23.88 -0.68 26.94
C ARG A 286 23.26 0.14 25.84
N GLU A 287 23.34 -0.29 24.58
CA GLU A 287 22.71 0.40 23.47
C GLU A 287 21.19 0.32 23.53
N LYS A 288 20.66 -0.85 23.93
CA LYS A 288 19.20 -1.00 24.19
C LYS A 288 18.71 -0.05 25.28
N LYS A 289 19.52 0.15 26.34
CA LYS A 289 19.20 1.09 27.40
C LYS A 289 19.26 2.55 26.93
N LEU A 290 20.16 2.88 26.02
CA LEU A 290 20.18 4.18 25.33
C LEU A 290 18.93 4.40 24.46
N TRP A 291 18.52 3.38 23.70
CA TRP A 291 17.32 3.46 22.86
C TRP A 291 16.03 3.47 23.69
N THR A 292 15.92 2.60 24.68
CA THR A 292 14.78 2.59 25.62
C THR A 292 14.84 3.77 26.59
N GLY A 293 16.01 4.23 26.98
CA GLY A 293 16.21 5.42 27.81
C GLY A 293 15.87 6.71 27.09
N GLN A 294 16.20 6.84 25.79
CA GLN A 294 15.73 7.96 24.98
C GLN A 294 14.21 7.93 24.78
N ALA A 295 13.64 6.76 24.51
CA ALA A 295 12.19 6.60 24.43
C ALA A 295 11.50 6.86 25.79
N LEU A 296 12.13 6.48 26.91
CA LEU A 296 11.68 6.78 28.27
C LEU A 296 11.99 8.22 28.67
N TYR A 297 13.13 8.79 28.28
CA TYR A 297 13.48 10.20 28.53
C TYR A 297 12.45 11.14 27.88
N TRP A 298 12.05 10.85 26.62
CA TRP A 298 10.93 11.53 25.97
C TRP A 298 9.59 11.24 26.65
N ARG A 299 9.45 10.07 27.29
CA ARG A 299 8.25 9.68 28.02
C ARG A 299 8.12 10.41 29.38
N TRP A 300 9.23 10.78 30.02
CA TRP A 300 9.24 11.42 31.35
C TRP A 300 9.34 12.96 31.28
N HIS A 301 10.08 13.52 30.33
CA HIS A 301 10.22 14.97 30.20
C HIS A 301 9.01 15.67 29.58
N VAL A 302 8.10 14.94 28.98
CA VAL A 302 6.79 15.45 28.53
C VAL A 302 5.75 15.48 29.67
N TYR A 303 6.06 14.87 30.84
CA TYR A 303 5.12 14.70 31.94
C TYR A 303 5.48 15.44 33.25
N LEU A 304 6.55 16.20 33.29
CA LEU A 304 6.78 17.12 34.39
C LEU A 304 6.29 18.52 34.00
N PRO A 305 5.15 18.97 34.54
CA PRO A 305 4.87 20.40 34.54
C PRO A 305 5.91 21.05 35.45
N ILE A 306 6.63 22.02 34.91
CA ILE A 306 7.43 22.94 35.71
C ILE A 306 6.43 23.71 36.57
N CYS A 307 6.48 23.49 37.90
CA CYS A 307 5.91 24.39 38.87
C CYS A 307 6.64 25.72 38.84
#